data_f1fc52044900f33c3aca9c7c85a957e9
#
_entry.id   f1fc52044900f33c3aca9c7c85a957e9
#
_cell.length_a   1.000
_cell.length_b   1.000
_cell.length_c   1.000
_cell.angle_alpha   90.00
_cell.angle_beta   90.00
_cell.angle_gamma   90.00
#
_symmetry.space_group_name_H-M   'P 1'
#
loop_
_entity.id
_entity.type
_entity.pdbx_description
1 polymer ?
#
loop_
_entity_poly.entity_id
_entity_poly.type
_entity_poly.pdbx_seq_one_letter_code
_entity_poly.pdbx_strand_id
1 'polypeptide(L)'
;AAIGRGIAFLFIFIGIWMIFGGNWVNGLWIAFIGWFLENAATASSRQVALKDILQGHTVKEVMTTDCPNVSGRLTVDKLVNDYILYTTRRCFPIVDNEQVKGIITLHNVKDIPRHLWTVKTVEEAMTPFDRMKKVSPKDGLYDVLEMMASEDINQLPVVEDSKLLGIVGRDNILAFIHTRAELGV
;
A
#
# COMPACT_ATOMS: atom_id res chain seq x y z
N ALA A 1 22.62 -9.59 -7.91
CA ALA A 1 21.53 -9.79 -8.89
C ALA A 1 22.04 -10.31 -10.26
N ALA A 2 23.13 -9.73 -10.84
CA ALA A 2 23.63 -10.12 -12.17
C ALA A 2 24.12 -11.58 -12.25
N ILE A 3 24.83 -12.08 -11.24
CA ILE A 3 25.37 -13.44 -11.20
C ILE A 3 24.25 -14.49 -11.16
N GLY A 4 23.21 -14.28 -10.35
CA GLY A 4 22.07 -15.21 -10.27
C GLY A 4 21.30 -15.33 -11.59
N ARG A 5 21.11 -14.21 -12.30
CA ARG A 5 20.50 -14.21 -13.64
C ARG A 5 21.36 -14.92 -14.68
N GLY A 6 22.70 -14.73 -14.63
CA GLY A 6 23.61 -15.44 -15.51
C GLY A 6 23.53 -16.96 -15.35
N ILE A 7 23.45 -17.45 -14.10
CA ILE A 7 23.28 -18.87 -13.80
C ILE A 7 21.92 -19.38 -14.30
N ALA A 8 20.84 -18.62 -14.08
CA ALA A 8 19.51 -19.01 -14.55
C ALA A 8 19.45 -19.17 -16.09
N PHE A 9 20.00 -18.24 -16.84
CA PHE A 9 20.09 -18.34 -18.29
C PHE A 9 20.93 -19.52 -18.75
N LEU A 10 22.04 -19.84 -18.05
CA LEU A 10 22.86 -20.99 -18.34
C LEU A 10 22.08 -22.31 -18.17
N PHE A 11 21.28 -22.45 -17.11
CA PHE A 11 20.40 -23.60 -16.92
C PHE A 11 19.33 -23.72 -18.01
N ILE A 12 18.72 -22.60 -18.39
CA ILE A 12 17.72 -22.60 -19.49
C ILE A 12 18.38 -23.06 -20.79
N PHE A 13 19.57 -22.56 -21.10
CA PHE A 13 20.30 -22.91 -22.31
C PHE A 13 20.72 -24.39 -22.35
N ILE A 14 21.24 -24.90 -21.24
CA ILE A 14 21.60 -26.33 -21.10
C ILE A 14 20.32 -27.20 -21.24
N GLY A 15 19.20 -26.78 -20.61
CA GLY A 15 17.94 -27.51 -20.72
C GLY A 15 17.44 -27.61 -22.16
N ILE A 16 17.48 -26.51 -22.89
CA ILE A 16 17.11 -26.47 -24.32
C ILE A 16 18.04 -27.36 -25.15
N TRP A 17 19.37 -27.31 -24.91
CA TRP A 17 20.35 -28.14 -25.60
C TRP A 17 20.09 -29.64 -25.39
N MET A 18 19.73 -30.05 -24.16
CA MET A 18 19.40 -31.45 -23.84
C MET A 18 18.12 -31.93 -24.51
N ILE A 19 17.12 -31.04 -24.70
CA ILE A 19 15.88 -31.36 -25.44
C ILE A 19 16.21 -31.74 -26.87
N PHE A 20 17.04 -30.99 -27.56
CA PHE A 20 17.49 -31.30 -28.93
C PHE A 20 18.36 -32.55 -29.00
N GLY A 21 19.10 -32.91 -27.91
CA GLY A 21 19.89 -34.12 -27.79
C GLY A 21 19.10 -35.42 -27.52
N GLY A 22 17.77 -35.35 -27.51
CA GLY A 22 16.88 -36.53 -27.30
C GLY A 22 16.50 -36.80 -25.82
N ASN A 23 17.08 -36.09 -24.88
CA ASN A 23 16.76 -36.18 -23.44
C ASN A 23 15.73 -35.11 -23.00
N TRP A 24 14.61 -35.08 -23.69
CA TRP A 24 13.61 -34.04 -23.59
C TRP A 24 13.02 -33.86 -22.16
N VAL A 25 12.80 -34.96 -21.41
CA VAL A 25 12.27 -34.90 -20.03
C VAL A 25 13.23 -34.21 -19.09
N ASN A 26 14.51 -34.58 -19.10
CA ASN A 26 15.52 -34.01 -18.25
C ASN A 26 15.83 -32.55 -18.66
N GLY A 27 15.85 -32.27 -19.97
CA GLY A 27 16.04 -30.93 -20.50
C GLY A 27 14.92 -29.98 -20.08
N LEU A 28 13.65 -30.44 -20.07
CA LEU A 28 12.49 -29.67 -19.62
C LEU A 28 12.61 -29.32 -18.13
N TRP A 29 13.02 -30.27 -17.29
CA TRP A 29 13.22 -30.05 -15.86
C TRP A 29 14.32 -29.01 -15.60
N ILE A 30 15.44 -29.09 -16.28
CA ILE A 30 16.55 -28.14 -16.11
C ILE A 30 16.14 -26.74 -16.59
N ALA A 31 15.44 -26.65 -17.72
CA ALA A 31 14.93 -25.36 -18.20
C ALA A 31 13.91 -24.74 -17.22
N PHE A 32 13.03 -25.57 -16.64
CA PHE A 32 12.06 -25.13 -15.62
C PHE A 32 12.76 -24.61 -14.34
N ILE A 33 13.80 -25.30 -13.87
CA ILE A 33 14.61 -24.83 -12.73
C ILE A 33 15.27 -23.49 -13.05
N GLY A 34 15.82 -23.33 -14.24
CA GLY A 34 16.41 -22.06 -14.68
C GLY A 34 15.39 -20.91 -14.70
N TRP A 35 14.20 -21.16 -15.24
CA TRP A 35 13.11 -20.20 -15.24
C TRP A 35 12.64 -19.84 -13.82
N PHE A 36 12.52 -20.83 -12.93
CA PHE A 36 12.17 -20.62 -11.53
C PHE A 36 13.22 -19.76 -10.80
N LEU A 37 14.51 -20.03 -11.01
CA LEU A 37 15.60 -19.24 -10.43
C LEU A 37 15.60 -17.80 -10.95
N GLU A 38 15.29 -17.58 -12.23
CA GLU A 38 15.19 -16.23 -12.79
C GLU A 38 14.05 -15.43 -12.12
N ASN A 39 12.88 -16.04 -11.97
CA ASN A 39 11.74 -15.40 -11.29
C ASN A 39 12.07 -15.05 -9.83
N ALA A 40 12.72 -15.96 -9.10
CA ALA A 40 13.14 -15.72 -7.73
C ALA A 40 14.16 -14.58 -7.62
N ALA A 41 15.15 -14.54 -8.51
CA ALA A 41 16.17 -13.49 -8.55
C ALA A 41 15.56 -12.12 -8.90
N THR A 42 14.56 -12.08 -9.78
CA THR A 42 13.90 -10.84 -10.18
C THR A 42 13.02 -10.27 -9.05
N ALA A 43 12.31 -11.13 -8.31
CA ALA A 43 11.49 -10.71 -7.17
C ALA A 43 12.34 -10.05 -6.07
N SER A 44 13.48 -10.65 -5.73
CA SER A 44 14.43 -10.09 -4.76
C SER A 44 15.00 -8.73 -5.20
N SER A 45 15.28 -8.57 -6.47
CA SER A 45 15.84 -7.31 -7.00
C SER A 45 14.84 -6.15 -6.93
N ARG A 46 13.55 -6.40 -7.10
CA ARG A 46 12.50 -5.37 -6.99
C ARG A 46 12.36 -4.85 -5.56
N GLN A 47 12.46 -5.73 -4.57
CA GLN A 47 12.36 -5.34 -3.16
C GLN A 47 13.53 -4.46 -2.74
N VAL A 48 14.75 -4.79 -3.19
CA VAL A 48 15.94 -3.96 -2.95
C VAL A 48 15.79 -2.58 -3.60
N ALA A 49 15.33 -2.51 -4.85
CA ALA A 49 15.14 -1.24 -5.54
C ALA A 49 14.09 -0.34 -4.86
N LEU A 50 12.99 -0.91 -4.37
CA LEU A 50 11.99 -0.15 -3.59
C LEU A 50 12.57 0.41 -2.29
N LYS A 51 13.38 -0.41 -1.60
CA LYS A 51 14.06 0.02 -0.38
C LYS A 51 15.01 1.19 -0.67
N ASP A 52 15.83 1.09 -1.71
CA ASP A 52 16.79 2.12 -2.09
C ASP A 52 16.10 3.45 -2.42
N ILE A 53 14.95 3.42 -3.12
CA ILE A 53 14.17 4.63 -3.45
C ILE A 53 13.56 5.28 -2.21
N LEU A 54 13.08 4.48 -1.25
CA LEU A 54 12.38 4.98 -0.07
C LEU A 54 13.30 5.23 1.12
N GLN A 55 14.52 4.72 1.10
CA GLN A 55 15.47 4.87 2.19
C GLN A 55 15.86 6.33 2.39
N GLY A 56 15.80 6.80 3.64
CA GLY A 56 16.09 8.19 3.99
C GLY A 56 14.90 9.14 3.85
N HIS A 57 13.76 8.69 3.32
CA HIS A 57 12.53 9.46 3.21
C HIS A 57 11.55 9.15 4.33
N THR A 58 10.79 10.16 4.75
CA THR A 58 9.88 10.10 5.88
C THR A 58 8.42 10.29 5.47
N VAL A 59 7.51 9.86 6.32
CA VAL A 59 6.06 10.02 6.16
C VAL A 59 5.68 11.48 5.92
N LYS A 60 6.35 12.43 6.58
CA LYS A 60 6.09 13.86 6.44
C LYS A 60 6.15 14.35 4.99
N GLU A 61 7.01 13.74 4.17
CA GLU A 61 7.23 14.17 2.79
C GLU A 61 6.08 13.81 1.84
N VAL A 62 5.28 12.78 2.21
CA VAL A 62 4.22 12.26 1.33
C VAL A 62 2.83 12.32 1.95
N MET A 63 2.71 12.61 3.26
CA MET A 63 1.41 12.68 3.92
C MET A 63 0.55 13.81 3.33
N THR A 64 -0.75 13.59 3.31
CA THR A 64 -1.74 14.61 2.98
C THR A 64 -2.22 15.26 4.29
N THR A 65 -2.03 16.55 4.43
CA THR A 65 -2.47 17.33 5.60
C THR A 65 -3.88 17.90 5.44
N ASP A 66 -4.34 18.05 4.20
CA ASP A 66 -5.69 18.51 3.88
C ASP A 66 -6.68 17.33 3.96
N CYS A 67 -7.13 17.03 5.18
CA CYS A 67 -8.12 15.99 5.47
C CYS A 67 -9.41 16.65 5.96
N PRO A 68 -10.46 16.75 5.12
CA PRO A 68 -11.72 17.34 5.55
C PRO A 68 -12.35 16.48 6.65
N ASN A 69 -12.64 17.12 7.77
CA ASN A 69 -13.33 16.47 8.87
C ASN A 69 -14.81 16.27 8.53
N VAL A 70 -15.34 15.15 8.95
CA VAL A 70 -16.79 14.86 8.84
C VAL A 70 -17.41 14.66 10.23
N SER A 71 -18.68 15.01 10.35
CA SER A 71 -19.41 14.78 11.59
C SER A 71 -19.73 13.28 11.76
N GLY A 72 -19.49 12.74 12.94
CA GLY A 72 -19.87 11.37 13.28
C GLY A 72 -21.37 11.10 13.16
N ARG A 73 -22.22 12.15 13.30
CA ARG A 73 -23.69 12.05 13.17
C ARG A 73 -24.18 12.00 11.72
N LEU A 74 -23.29 12.22 10.75
CA LEU A 74 -23.63 12.12 9.34
C LEU A 74 -23.99 10.66 9.01
N THR A 75 -24.99 10.45 8.16
CA THR A 75 -25.28 9.10 7.65
C THR A 75 -24.28 8.68 6.60
N VAL A 76 -24.07 7.37 6.46
CA VAL A 76 -23.17 6.82 5.43
C VAL A 76 -23.60 7.23 4.02
N ASP A 77 -24.91 7.31 3.75
CA ASP A 77 -25.45 7.79 2.47
C ASP A 77 -25.01 9.22 2.14
N LYS A 78 -25.13 10.13 3.11
CA LYS A 78 -24.67 11.52 2.94
C LYS A 78 -23.14 11.59 2.79
N LEU A 79 -22.38 10.79 3.56
CA LEU A 79 -20.94 10.74 3.39
C LEU A 79 -20.54 10.33 1.95
N VAL A 80 -21.23 9.33 1.41
CA VAL A 80 -20.95 8.86 0.03
C VAL A 80 -21.31 9.93 -0.97
N ASN A 81 -22.52 10.48 -0.90
CA ASN A 81 -23.03 11.41 -1.90
C ASN A 81 -22.37 12.79 -1.83
N ASP A 82 -22.10 13.33 -0.63
CA ASP A 82 -21.64 14.70 -0.46
C ASP A 82 -20.11 14.82 -0.39
N TYR A 83 -19.40 13.72 -0.06
CA TYR A 83 -17.94 13.76 0.14
C TYR A 83 -17.20 12.78 -0.77
N ILE A 84 -17.53 11.48 -0.74
CA ILE A 84 -16.71 10.46 -1.45
C ILE A 84 -16.83 10.63 -2.97
N LEU A 85 -18.03 10.83 -3.51
CA LEU A 85 -18.26 10.95 -4.95
C LEU A 85 -17.77 12.28 -5.54
N TYR A 86 -17.71 13.34 -4.73
CA TYR A 86 -17.26 14.66 -5.16
C TYR A 86 -15.76 14.89 -4.95
N THR A 87 -15.09 14.04 -4.20
CA THR A 87 -13.66 14.17 -3.95
C THR A 87 -12.94 12.88 -4.33
N THR A 88 -11.67 12.96 -4.66
CA THR A 88 -10.82 11.77 -4.88
C THR A 88 -10.38 11.11 -3.55
N ARG A 89 -10.88 11.63 -2.43
CA ARG A 89 -10.46 11.20 -1.09
C ARG A 89 -11.16 9.92 -0.69
N ARG A 90 -10.42 9.06 0.00
CA ARG A 90 -10.89 7.75 0.44
C ARG A 90 -10.93 7.59 1.95
N CYS A 91 -10.60 8.66 2.68
CA CYS A 91 -10.46 8.64 4.11
C CYS A 91 -10.88 10.00 4.69
N PHE A 92 -11.69 9.96 5.76
CA PHE A 92 -12.24 11.13 6.40
C PHE A 92 -12.10 10.99 7.92
N PRO A 93 -11.36 11.88 8.59
CA PRO A 93 -11.29 11.93 10.05
C PRO A 93 -12.62 12.38 10.63
N ILE A 94 -13.02 11.77 11.74
CA ILE A 94 -14.15 12.20 12.57
C ILE A 94 -13.57 12.92 13.76
N VAL A 95 -13.85 14.22 13.85
CA VAL A 95 -13.37 15.08 14.94
C VAL A 95 -14.57 15.60 15.73
N ASP A 96 -14.52 15.47 17.05
CA ASP A 96 -15.47 16.01 17.99
C ASP A 96 -14.71 16.74 19.10
N ASN A 97 -15.05 18.02 19.37
CA ASN A 97 -14.37 18.87 20.34
C ASN A 97 -12.84 18.90 20.18
N GLU A 98 -12.36 19.09 18.95
CA GLU A 98 -10.94 19.10 18.57
C GLU A 98 -10.21 17.76 18.80
N GLN A 99 -10.90 16.70 19.19
CA GLN A 99 -10.35 15.38 19.38
C GLN A 99 -10.75 14.46 18.23
N VAL A 100 -9.78 13.71 17.72
CA VAL A 100 -10.04 12.68 16.70
C VAL A 100 -10.69 11.47 17.37
N LYS A 101 -11.93 11.19 17.01
CA LYS A 101 -12.68 10.01 17.48
C LYS A 101 -12.35 8.76 16.68
N GLY A 102 -12.09 8.93 15.42
CA GLY A 102 -11.79 7.83 14.50
C GLY A 102 -11.64 8.29 13.07
N ILE A 103 -11.56 7.33 12.17
CA ILE A 103 -11.48 7.58 10.73
C ILE A 103 -12.48 6.65 10.03
N ILE A 104 -13.19 7.18 9.04
CA ILE A 104 -13.97 6.37 8.11
C ILE A 104 -13.29 6.33 6.76
N THR A 105 -13.16 5.14 6.21
CA THR A 105 -12.52 4.90 4.91
C THR A 105 -13.53 4.34 3.90
N LEU A 106 -13.18 4.38 2.63
CA LEU A 106 -13.97 3.71 1.60
C LEU A 106 -14.14 2.21 1.87
N HIS A 107 -13.16 1.57 2.54
CA HIS A 107 -13.26 0.16 2.94
C HIS A 107 -14.39 -0.04 3.94
N ASN A 108 -14.44 0.77 5.00
CA ASN A 108 -15.53 0.70 5.98
C ASN A 108 -16.91 0.85 5.33
N VAL A 109 -17.05 1.75 4.35
CA VAL A 109 -18.31 1.98 3.63
C VAL A 109 -18.71 0.77 2.78
N LYS A 110 -17.76 0.12 2.12
CA LYS A 110 -18.02 -1.08 1.28
C LYS A 110 -18.56 -2.26 2.08
N ASP A 111 -18.17 -2.39 3.34
CA ASP A 111 -18.61 -3.48 4.22
C ASP A 111 -20.03 -3.29 4.73
N ILE A 112 -20.63 -2.12 4.50
CA ILE A 112 -21.99 -1.81 4.93
C ILE A 112 -22.98 -2.08 3.78
N PRO A 113 -23.98 -2.96 3.98
CA PRO A 113 -25.04 -3.17 3.00
C PRO A 113 -25.75 -1.86 2.63
N ARG A 114 -26.03 -1.63 1.34
CA ARG A 114 -26.58 -0.36 0.84
C ARG A 114 -27.89 0.07 1.50
N HIS A 115 -28.75 -0.87 1.86
CA HIS A 115 -30.03 -0.56 2.53
C HIS A 115 -29.86 0.03 3.94
N LEU A 116 -28.67 -0.09 4.55
CA LEU A 116 -28.35 0.49 5.85
C LEU A 116 -27.70 1.88 5.77
N TRP A 117 -27.32 2.35 4.58
CA TRP A 117 -26.60 3.62 4.44
C TRP A 117 -27.39 4.85 4.91
N THR A 118 -28.71 4.84 4.76
CA THR A 118 -29.58 5.95 5.17
C THR A 118 -29.83 6.00 6.68
N VAL A 119 -29.56 4.89 7.39
CA VAL A 119 -29.82 4.75 8.82
C VAL A 119 -28.52 4.76 9.62
N LYS A 120 -27.48 4.09 9.11
CA LYS A 120 -26.20 3.95 9.80
C LYS A 120 -25.40 5.23 9.76
N THR A 121 -24.89 5.66 10.93
CA THR A 121 -24.08 6.86 11.06
C THR A 121 -22.60 6.58 10.77
N VAL A 122 -21.86 7.63 10.46
CA VAL A 122 -20.39 7.58 10.26
C VAL A 122 -19.68 7.10 11.53
N GLU A 123 -20.16 7.52 12.71
CA GLU A 123 -19.60 7.11 14.00
C GLU A 123 -19.74 5.61 14.25
N GLU A 124 -20.86 5.01 13.85
CA GLU A 124 -21.08 3.56 13.95
C GLU A 124 -20.27 2.75 12.94
N ALA A 125 -19.85 3.39 11.86
CA ALA A 125 -19.14 2.76 10.76
C ALA A 125 -17.61 2.99 10.79
N MET A 126 -17.15 4.00 11.52
CA MET A 126 -15.74 4.37 11.58
C MET A 126 -14.89 3.31 12.28
N THR A 127 -13.60 3.34 12.00
CA THR A 127 -12.60 2.69 12.84
C THR A 127 -12.24 3.64 13.98
N PRO A 128 -12.47 3.27 15.26
CA PRO A 128 -12.14 4.11 16.40
C PRO A 128 -10.64 4.38 16.50
N PHE A 129 -10.27 5.59 16.94
CA PHE A 129 -8.89 6.06 16.99
C PHE A 129 -7.97 5.15 17.82
N ASP A 130 -8.48 4.54 18.91
CA ASP A 130 -7.71 3.65 19.76
C ASP A 130 -7.37 2.30 19.10
N ARG A 131 -8.18 1.87 18.12
CA ARG A 131 -7.99 0.62 17.38
C ARG A 131 -7.16 0.79 16.13
N MET A 132 -6.79 2.02 15.78
CA MET A 132 -6.05 2.29 14.56
C MET A 132 -4.55 2.14 14.78
N LYS A 133 -3.87 1.57 13.81
CA LYS A 133 -2.44 1.75 13.65
C LYS A 133 -2.16 3.21 13.28
N LYS A 134 -1.14 3.77 13.86
CA LYS A 134 -0.73 5.18 13.71
C LYS A 134 0.74 5.22 13.37
N VAL A 135 1.13 6.24 12.63
CA VAL A 135 2.53 6.50 12.29
C VAL A 135 2.92 7.91 12.67
N SER A 136 4.21 8.10 12.91
CA SER A 136 4.80 9.42 13.17
C SER A 136 5.21 10.09 11.85
N PRO A 137 5.24 11.43 11.77
CA PRO A 137 5.82 12.15 10.63
C PRO A 137 7.28 11.76 10.33
N LYS A 138 8.00 11.28 11.34
CA LYS A 138 9.42 10.90 11.26
C LYS A 138 9.66 9.45 10.86
N ASP A 139 8.60 8.63 10.80
CA ASP A 139 8.73 7.23 10.43
C ASP A 139 9.20 7.09 8.98
N GLY A 140 10.03 6.07 8.72
CA GLY A 140 10.57 5.81 7.40
C GLY A 140 9.50 5.29 6.44
N LEU A 141 9.49 5.80 5.21
CA LEU A 141 8.50 5.40 4.20
C LEU A 141 8.55 3.93 3.85
N TYR A 142 9.74 3.32 3.84
CA TYR A 142 9.89 1.90 3.55
C TYR A 142 9.18 1.05 4.60
N ASP A 143 9.43 1.31 5.89
CA ASP A 143 8.86 0.55 7.00
C ASP A 143 7.33 0.70 7.05
N VAL A 144 6.84 1.90 6.76
CA VAL A 144 5.40 2.18 6.69
C VAL A 144 4.74 1.46 5.51
N LEU A 145 5.39 1.42 4.34
CA LEU A 145 4.88 0.67 3.19
C LEU A 145 4.85 -0.84 3.46
N GLU A 146 5.87 -1.38 4.13
CA GLU A 146 5.94 -2.78 4.53
C GLU A 146 4.85 -3.14 5.56
N MET A 147 4.62 -2.26 6.55
CA MET A 147 3.52 -2.40 7.50
C MET A 147 2.16 -2.41 6.79
N MET A 148 1.94 -1.47 5.85
CA MET A 148 0.71 -1.42 5.06
C MET A 148 0.49 -2.69 4.24
N ALA A 149 1.57 -3.28 3.70
CA ALA A 149 1.50 -4.50 2.91
C ALA A 149 1.21 -5.74 3.76
N SER A 150 1.86 -5.87 4.91
CA SER A 150 1.71 -7.03 5.80
C SER A 150 0.35 -7.11 6.50
N GLU A 151 -0.27 -5.96 6.75
CA GLU A 151 -1.53 -5.85 7.49
C GLU A 151 -2.74 -5.53 6.60
N ASP A 152 -2.54 -5.47 5.28
CA ASP A 152 -3.55 -5.08 4.27
C ASP A 152 -4.22 -3.72 4.57
N ILE A 153 -3.42 -2.78 5.09
CA ILE A 153 -3.85 -1.41 5.38
C ILE A 153 -3.48 -0.51 4.20
N ASN A 154 -4.43 0.30 3.75
CA ASN A 154 -4.20 1.22 2.63
C ASN A 154 -3.94 2.67 3.07
N GLN A 155 -4.31 3.03 4.30
CA GLN A 155 -4.19 4.38 4.83
C GLN A 155 -3.92 4.35 6.33
N LEU A 156 -2.99 5.19 6.77
CA LEU A 156 -2.61 5.33 8.18
C LEU A 156 -2.71 6.80 8.61
N PRO A 157 -3.27 7.08 9.79
CA PRO A 157 -3.22 8.41 10.38
C PRO A 157 -1.79 8.74 10.83
N VAL A 158 -1.36 9.94 10.50
CA VAL A 158 -0.09 10.49 10.94
C VAL A 158 -0.33 11.33 12.18
N VAL A 159 0.28 10.92 13.29
CA VAL A 159 0.00 11.49 14.62
C VAL A 159 1.31 11.93 15.27
N GLU A 160 1.31 13.12 15.86
CA GLU A 160 2.37 13.63 16.74
C GLU A 160 1.72 14.30 17.95
N ASP A 161 2.20 14.01 19.15
CA ASP A 161 1.66 14.55 20.41
C ASP A 161 0.13 14.39 20.56
N SER A 162 -0.38 13.22 20.21
CA SER A 162 -1.81 12.88 20.19
C SER A 162 -2.68 13.72 19.25
N LYS A 163 -2.07 14.52 18.36
CA LYS A 163 -2.78 15.30 17.34
C LYS A 163 -2.64 14.62 15.98
N LEU A 164 -3.73 14.57 15.24
CA LEU A 164 -3.72 14.14 13.86
C LEU A 164 -3.13 15.25 13.00
N LEU A 165 -2.00 14.97 12.36
CA LEU A 165 -1.34 15.91 11.44
C LEU A 165 -1.78 15.69 10.00
N GLY A 166 -2.16 14.48 9.65
CA GLY A 166 -2.55 14.12 8.30
C GLY A 166 -2.77 12.63 8.14
N ILE A 167 -2.82 12.20 6.91
CA ILE A 167 -3.00 10.78 6.53
C ILE A 167 -1.94 10.44 5.49
N VAL A 168 -1.30 9.29 5.63
CA VAL A 168 -0.48 8.69 4.59
C VAL A 168 -1.21 7.52 3.96
N GLY A 169 -1.35 7.55 2.64
CA GLY A 169 -1.94 6.47 1.86
C GLY A 169 -0.89 5.70 1.07
N ARG A 170 -1.17 4.45 0.75
CA ARG A 170 -0.32 3.64 -0.13
C ARG A 170 -0.17 4.30 -1.51
N ASP A 171 -1.24 4.93 -2.00
CA ASP A 171 -1.25 5.70 -3.24
C ASP A 171 -0.30 6.91 -3.21
N ASN A 172 -0.20 7.61 -2.08
CA ASN A 172 0.76 8.70 -1.90
C ASN A 172 2.21 8.19 -2.01
N ILE A 173 2.53 7.07 -1.34
CA ILE A 173 3.86 6.47 -1.39
C ILE A 173 4.19 5.98 -2.80
N LEU A 174 3.24 5.33 -3.48
CA LEU A 174 3.44 4.86 -4.86
C LEU A 174 3.61 6.02 -5.84
N ALA A 175 2.85 7.11 -5.70
CA ALA A 175 3.03 8.32 -6.50
C ALA A 175 4.41 8.94 -6.29
N PHE A 176 4.90 8.98 -5.04
CA PHE A 176 6.25 9.44 -4.72
C PHE A 176 7.33 8.57 -5.39
N ILE A 177 7.22 7.24 -5.31
CA ILE A 177 8.14 6.30 -5.98
C ILE A 177 8.15 6.55 -7.49
N HIS A 178 6.97 6.67 -8.10
CA HIS A 178 6.83 6.87 -9.55
C HIS A 178 7.49 8.16 -10.00
N THR A 179 7.22 9.28 -9.29
CA THR A 179 7.81 10.58 -9.59
C THR A 179 9.33 10.55 -9.48
N ARG A 180 9.89 9.92 -8.45
CA ARG A 180 11.34 9.81 -8.31
C ARG A 180 11.96 8.94 -9.40
N ALA A 181 11.33 7.84 -9.75
CA ALA A 181 11.79 6.97 -10.83
C ALA A 181 11.80 7.68 -12.19
N GLU A 182 10.81 8.54 -12.46
CA GLU A 182 10.75 9.35 -13.69
C GLU A 182 11.85 10.44 -13.72
N LEU A 183 12.14 11.03 -12.57
CA LEU A 183 13.16 12.06 -12.46
C LEU A 183 14.59 11.50 -12.37
N GLY A 184 14.75 10.20 -12.13
CA GLY A 184 16.05 9.54 -11.98
C GLY A 184 16.81 9.93 -10.71
N VAL A 185 16.09 10.28 -9.63
CA VAL A 185 16.64 10.74 -8.35
C VAL A 185 16.14 9.90 -7.18
#